data_ef1a59c44704a572ec1e56e65f14130a
#
_entry.id   ef1a59c44704a572ec1e56e65f14130a
#
_cell.length_a   1.000
_cell.length_b   1.000
_cell.length_c   1.000
_cell.angle_alpha   90.00
_cell.angle_beta   90.00
_cell.angle_gamma   90.00
#
_symmetry.space_group_name_H-M   'P 1'
#
loop_
_entity.id
_entity.type
_entity.pdbx_description
1 polymer ?
#
loop_
_entity_poly.entity_id
_entity_poly.type
_entity_poly.pdbx_seq_one_letter_code
_entity_poly.pdbx_strand_id
1 'polypeptide(L)'
;MESRVPGGLKHYLRWARSQTSISYRKWNSKRIAFVGVLIAISVVFFLISVRILPISALPSIKFGFIGLPIKITGFIFGPIVGFITGILADLISFALVPTYYNFLYTLAVAIAGFIPGIAAYYFFNINEIFFSRKYRIYKFNEIINYFKIQYDEALLKGNSEDLQYFSEKIAYYEVKVIMLENKLKPSAMLNFSFISTLAMLAIQVLIILVIFSKLDNSIFEHNRFIKNKNFYIILTCSGFVGMGIFVILYRIFLKKNYQTFIEAMAIIGFCVILEFINVVILSWADTETLKTDFWLNITGQTITSPIKIFFNLAIILATYKIVAPLVRSKEGDRF
;
A
#
# COMPACT_ATOMS: atom_id res chain seq x y z
N MET A 1 25.23 1.86 -40.04
CA MET A 1 24.11 2.23 -39.14
C MET A 1 24.16 1.27 -37.95
N GLU A 2 24.72 1.68 -36.82
CA GLU A 2 24.70 0.86 -35.61
C GLU A 2 23.26 0.79 -35.09
N SER A 3 22.54 -0.24 -35.48
CA SER A 3 21.24 -0.55 -34.92
C SER A 3 21.46 -1.00 -33.45
N ARG A 4 21.21 -0.08 -32.51
CA ARG A 4 21.43 -0.32 -31.10
C ARG A 4 20.52 -1.44 -30.60
N VAL A 5 21.11 -2.51 -30.09
CA VAL A 5 20.40 -3.57 -29.38
C VAL A 5 19.43 -2.93 -28.37
N PRO A 6 18.15 -3.35 -28.33
CA PRO A 6 17.16 -2.81 -27.40
C PRO A 6 17.64 -2.89 -25.96
N GLY A 7 17.84 -1.75 -25.32
CA GLY A 7 18.33 -1.71 -23.95
C GLY A 7 18.57 -0.28 -23.47
N GLY A 8 18.70 -0.11 -22.15
CA GLY A 8 18.94 1.18 -21.50
C GLY A 8 17.72 1.75 -20.77
N LEU A 9 17.97 2.79 -19.96
CA LEU A 9 16.97 3.40 -19.09
C LEU A 9 15.73 3.91 -19.85
N LYS A 10 15.92 4.50 -21.03
CA LYS A 10 14.81 5.01 -21.87
C LYS A 10 13.88 3.89 -22.34
N HIS A 11 14.43 2.75 -22.72
CA HIS A 11 13.67 1.57 -23.15
C HIS A 11 12.88 0.98 -21.98
N TYR A 12 13.52 0.84 -20.82
CA TYR A 12 12.89 0.42 -19.60
C TYR A 12 11.74 1.37 -19.18
N LEU A 13 11.95 2.68 -19.19
CA LEU A 13 10.93 3.66 -18.86
C LEU A 13 9.74 3.63 -19.84
N ARG A 14 9.98 3.39 -21.13
CA ARG A 14 8.91 3.24 -22.12
C ARG A 14 8.06 2.00 -21.84
N TRP A 15 8.72 0.87 -21.59
CA TRP A 15 8.03 -0.37 -21.20
C TRP A 15 7.29 -0.21 -19.88
N ALA A 16 7.93 0.32 -18.85
CA ALA A 16 7.28 0.59 -17.56
C ALA A 16 6.05 1.50 -17.74
N ARG A 17 6.15 2.56 -18.54
CA ARG A 17 5.04 3.45 -18.84
C ARG A 17 3.88 2.76 -19.58
N SER A 18 4.18 1.79 -20.47
CA SER A 18 3.13 0.98 -21.11
C SER A 18 2.43 0.04 -20.15
N GLN A 19 3.13 -0.44 -19.11
CA GLN A 19 2.56 -1.29 -18.05
C GLN A 19 1.84 -0.46 -16.96
N THR A 20 2.31 0.75 -16.73
CA THR A 20 1.74 1.68 -15.73
C THR A 20 0.64 2.55 -16.31
N SER A 21 0.16 2.28 -17.52
CA SER A 21 -1.04 2.98 -17.96
C SER A 21 -2.05 2.82 -16.82
N ILE A 22 -2.23 3.91 -16.06
CA ILE A 22 -3.39 4.10 -15.19
C ILE A 22 -4.56 4.19 -16.19
N SER A 23 -4.82 3.05 -16.80
CA SER A 23 -6.03 2.86 -17.56
C SER A 23 -7.11 3.06 -16.52
N TYR A 24 -7.82 4.16 -16.63
CA TYR A 24 -9.09 4.33 -15.95
C TYR A 24 -9.92 3.12 -16.37
N ARG A 25 -9.80 2.08 -15.59
CA ARG A 25 -10.44 0.80 -15.82
C ARG A 25 -11.92 1.10 -15.94
N LYS A 26 -12.53 0.81 -17.07
CA LYS A 26 -13.94 1.12 -17.36
C LYS A 26 -14.78 0.73 -16.16
N TRP A 27 -15.43 1.71 -15.57
CA TRP A 27 -16.34 1.50 -14.46
C TRP A 27 -17.46 0.58 -14.93
N ASN A 28 -17.60 -0.56 -14.26
CA ASN A 28 -18.71 -1.48 -14.46
C ASN A 28 -19.72 -1.28 -13.32
N SER A 29 -21.01 -1.42 -13.60
CA SER A 29 -22.09 -1.31 -12.61
C SER A 29 -21.81 -2.11 -11.34
N LYS A 30 -21.19 -3.30 -11.48
CA LYS A 30 -20.78 -4.14 -10.36
C LYS A 30 -19.78 -3.43 -9.42
N ARG A 31 -18.79 -2.72 -9.96
CA ARG A 31 -17.79 -1.99 -9.15
C ARG A 31 -18.44 -0.79 -8.44
N ILE A 32 -19.31 -0.07 -9.14
CA ILE A 32 -20.07 1.04 -8.54
C ILE A 32 -20.91 0.54 -7.37
N ALA A 33 -21.60 -0.59 -7.54
CA ALA A 33 -22.40 -1.21 -6.49
C ALA A 33 -21.54 -1.61 -5.26
N PHE A 34 -20.37 -2.23 -5.46
CA PHE A 34 -19.47 -2.55 -4.36
C PHE A 34 -18.98 -1.33 -3.61
N VAL A 35 -18.59 -0.26 -4.33
CA VAL A 35 -18.18 1.01 -3.70
C VAL A 35 -19.35 1.61 -2.90
N GLY A 36 -20.55 1.63 -3.45
CA GLY A 36 -21.76 2.10 -2.76
C GLY A 36 -22.04 1.31 -1.47
N VAL A 37 -21.92 -0.03 -1.52
CA VAL A 37 -22.07 -0.89 -0.33
C VAL A 37 -20.99 -0.58 0.72
N LEU A 38 -19.73 -0.39 0.31
CA LEU A 38 -18.66 -0.05 1.26
C LEU A 38 -18.84 1.33 1.90
N ILE A 39 -19.36 2.32 1.14
CA ILE A 39 -19.77 3.62 1.71
C ILE A 39 -20.87 3.42 2.75
N ALA A 40 -21.92 2.67 2.42
CA ALA A 40 -23.02 2.41 3.35
C ALA A 40 -22.54 1.72 4.64
N ILE A 41 -21.68 0.70 4.52
CA ILE A 41 -21.08 0.02 5.67
C ILE A 41 -20.26 1.02 6.51
N SER A 42 -19.50 1.93 5.89
CA SER A 42 -18.73 2.95 6.60
C SER A 42 -19.63 3.88 7.40
N VAL A 43 -20.73 4.34 6.81
CA VAL A 43 -21.73 5.19 7.47
C VAL A 43 -22.40 4.46 8.62
N VAL A 44 -22.77 3.18 8.44
CA VAL A 44 -23.34 2.34 9.52
C VAL A 44 -22.37 2.18 10.68
N PHE A 45 -21.08 1.93 10.41
CA PHE A 45 -20.05 1.87 11.45
C PHE A 45 -19.91 3.20 12.21
N PHE A 46 -20.04 4.33 11.51
CA PHE A 46 -20.08 5.63 12.16
C PHE A 46 -21.28 5.75 13.11
N LEU A 47 -22.49 5.45 12.64
CA LEU A 47 -23.72 5.53 13.45
C LEU A 47 -23.63 4.66 14.71
N ILE A 48 -23.10 3.43 14.56
CA ILE A 48 -22.86 2.52 15.67
C ILE A 48 -21.84 3.12 16.66
N SER A 49 -20.73 3.64 16.15
CA SER A 49 -19.66 4.22 16.97
C SER A 49 -20.15 5.42 17.79
N VAL A 50 -20.98 6.26 17.20
CA VAL A 50 -21.57 7.43 17.90
C VAL A 50 -22.51 7.00 19.03
N ARG A 51 -23.21 5.87 18.86
CA ARG A 51 -24.14 5.34 19.88
C ARG A 51 -23.41 4.66 21.04
N ILE A 52 -22.32 3.95 20.74
CA ILE A 52 -21.56 3.18 21.74
C ILE A 52 -20.57 4.07 22.50
N LEU A 53 -19.91 5.00 21.83
CA LEU A 53 -18.86 5.85 22.37
C LEU A 53 -19.39 7.28 22.53
N PRO A 54 -19.54 7.84 23.72
CA PRO A 54 -19.92 9.24 23.92
C PRO A 54 -18.94 10.16 23.18
N ILE A 55 -19.47 11.18 22.51
CA ILE A 55 -18.71 12.09 21.64
C ILE A 55 -17.56 12.78 22.40
N SER A 56 -17.74 13.02 23.67
CA SER A 56 -16.80 13.71 24.56
C SER A 56 -15.60 12.89 25.02
N ALA A 57 -15.66 11.55 24.90
CA ALA A 57 -14.63 10.73 25.54
C ALA A 57 -13.38 10.52 24.67
N LEU A 58 -13.50 10.19 23.39
CA LEU A 58 -12.37 9.90 22.51
C LEU A 58 -12.76 10.03 21.00
N PRO A 59 -12.78 11.25 20.43
CA PRO A 59 -13.13 11.46 19.03
C PRO A 59 -12.28 10.60 18.06
N SER A 60 -11.02 10.46 18.33
CA SER A 60 -10.04 9.74 17.49
C SER A 60 -10.33 8.24 17.34
N ILE A 61 -10.90 7.57 18.33
CA ILE A 61 -11.21 6.13 18.23
C ILE A 61 -12.33 5.90 17.21
N LYS A 62 -13.29 6.82 17.08
CA LYS A 62 -14.39 6.73 16.10
C LYS A 62 -13.86 6.65 14.69
N PHE A 63 -12.88 7.49 14.34
CA PHE A 63 -12.30 7.52 13.00
C PHE A 63 -11.52 6.24 12.66
N GLY A 64 -11.01 5.51 13.65
CA GLY A 64 -10.38 4.21 13.44
C GLY A 64 -11.31 3.18 12.81
N PHE A 65 -12.55 3.07 13.32
CA PHE A 65 -13.54 2.09 12.83
C PHE A 65 -14.21 2.53 11.52
N ILE A 66 -14.57 3.82 11.40
CA ILE A 66 -15.17 4.37 10.17
C ILE A 66 -14.24 4.17 8.98
N GLY A 67 -12.95 4.35 9.17
CA GLY A 67 -11.95 4.27 8.12
C GLY A 67 -11.71 2.85 7.58
N LEU A 68 -12.19 1.77 8.20
CA LEU A 68 -11.92 0.41 7.72
C LEU A 68 -12.48 0.12 6.33
N PRO A 69 -13.79 0.31 6.04
CA PRO A 69 -14.33 0.07 4.70
C PRO A 69 -13.73 1.02 3.65
N ILE A 70 -13.37 2.25 4.06
CA ILE A 70 -12.75 3.24 3.19
C ILE A 70 -11.32 2.80 2.81
N LYS A 71 -10.54 2.30 3.78
CA LYS A 71 -9.21 1.72 3.55
C LYS A 71 -9.28 0.53 2.57
N ILE A 72 -10.27 -0.35 2.75
CA ILE A 72 -10.52 -1.49 1.87
C ILE A 72 -10.87 -1.00 0.47
N THR A 73 -11.72 0.03 0.35
CA THR A 73 -12.09 0.62 -0.95
C THR A 73 -10.86 1.16 -1.67
N GLY A 74 -10.02 1.95 -0.98
CA GLY A 74 -8.79 2.46 -1.56
C GLY A 74 -7.83 1.35 -2.00
N PHE A 75 -7.66 0.33 -1.18
CA PHE A 75 -6.77 -0.80 -1.45
C PHE A 75 -7.22 -1.68 -2.63
N ILE A 76 -8.53 -1.82 -2.86
CA ILE A 76 -9.08 -2.64 -3.96
C ILE A 76 -9.29 -1.84 -5.25
N PHE A 77 -9.82 -0.62 -5.14
CA PHE A 77 -10.27 0.19 -6.30
C PHE A 77 -9.30 1.30 -6.68
N GLY A 78 -8.28 1.54 -5.87
CA GLY A 78 -7.23 2.54 -6.13
C GLY A 78 -7.41 3.86 -5.38
N PRO A 79 -6.38 4.73 -5.44
CA PRO A 79 -6.28 5.89 -4.56
C PRO A 79 -7.37 6.94 -4.79
N ILE A 80 -7.71 7.24 -6.04
CA ILE A 80 -8.72 8.26 -6.37
C ILE A 80 -10.11 7.83 -5.87
N VAL A 81 -10.45 6.55 -6.07
CA VAL A 81 -11.74 6.01 -5.62
C VAL A 81 -11.81 6.02 -4.09
N GLY A 82 -10.74 5.59 -3.42
CA GLY A 82 -10.65 5.61 -1.96
C GLY A 82 -10.78 7.04 -1.40
N PHE A 83 -10.13 8.02 -2.04
CA PHE A 83 -10.21 9.42 -1.64
C PHE A 83 -11.65 9.97 -1.72
N ILE A 84 -12.30 9.79 -2.87
CA ILE A 84 -13.68 10.23 -3.09
C ILE A 84 -14.65 9.50 -2.14
N THR A 85 -14.46 8.19 -1.96
CA THR A 85 -15.27 7.39 -1.03
C THR A 85 -15.15 7.90 0.40
N GLY A 86 -13.94 8.31 0.82
CA GLY A 86 -13.70 8.89 2.14
C GLY A 86 -14.47 10.19 2.35
N ILE A 87 -14.42 11.12 1.39
CA ILE A 87 -15.17 12.38 1.43
C ILE A 87 -16.68 12.10 1.49
N LEU A 88 -17.20 11.26 0.61
CA LEU A 88 -18.62 10.96 0.56
C LEU A 88 -19.12 10.29 1.86
N ALA A 89 -18.38 9.33 2.38
CA ALA A 89 -18.74 8.65 3.61
C ALA A 89 -18.79 9.61 4.82
N ASP A 90 -17.82 10.53 4.93
CA ASP A 90 -17.78 11.51 6.01
C ASP A 90 -18.91 12.54 5.88
N LEU A 91 -19.14 13.11 4.70
CA LEU A 91 -20.23 14.07 4.46
C LEU A 91 -21.62 13.46 4.71
N ILE A 92 -21.85 12.21 4.26
CA ILE A 92 -23.11 11.50 4.54
C ILE A 92 -23.27 11.25 6.04
N SER A 93 -22.20 10.84 6.69
CA SER A 93 -22.19 10.61 8.16
C SER A 93 -22.51 11.88 8.92
N PHE A 94 -21.92 13.01 8.53
CA PHE A 94 -22.21 14.32 9.10
C PHE A 94 -23.65 14.76 8.86
N ALA A 95 -24.20 14.54 7.66
CA ALA A 95 -25.59 14.88 7.35
C ALA A 95 -26.60 14.08 8.20
N LEU A 96 -26.27 12.81 8.54
CA LEU A 96 -27.14 11.96 9.35
C LEU A 96 -27.02 12.24 10.86
N VAL A 97 -25.83 12.62 11.32
CA VAL A 97 -25.57 12.96 12.73
C VAL A 97 -24.77 14.27 12.74
N PRO A 98 -25.43 15.43 12.66
CA PRO A 98 -24.75 16.70 12.68
C PRO A 98 -24.04 16.91 14.02
N THR A 99 -22.71 16.91 13.94
CA THR A 99 -21.79 17.22 15.04
C THR A 99 -20.99 18.47 14.66
N TYR A 100 -19.96 18.81 15.42
CA TYR A 100 -19.05 19.88 14.98
C TYR A 100 -18.33 19.44 13.69
N TYR A 101 -18.58 20.17 12.60
CA TYR A 101 -17.88 19.96 11.34
C TYR A 101 -16.50 20.61 11.41
N ASN A 102 -15.46 19.83 11.11
CA ASN A 102 -14.14 20.35 10.87
C ASN A 102 -13.57 19.65 9.61
N PHE A 103 -13.16 20.42 8.63
CA PHE A 103 -12.61 19.93 7.36
C PHE A 103 -11.43 18.97 7.54
N LEU A 104 -10.64 19.12 8.62
CA LEU A 104 -9.51 18.20 8.90
C LEU A 104 -9.96 16.77 9.18
N TYR A 105 -11.14 16.55 9.77
CA TYR A 105 -11.67 15.20 9.92
C TYR A 105 -12.03 14.59 8.56
N THR A 106 -12.71 15.35 7.68
CA THR A 106 -13.00 14.90 6.31
C THR A 106 -11.72 14.59 5.55
N LEU A 107 -10.70 15.43 5.69
CA LEU A 107 -9.39 15.22 5.07
C LEU A 107 -8.72 13.95 5.59
N ALA A 108 -8.74 13.69 6.91
CA ALA A 108 -8.17 12.47 7.50
C ALA A 108 -8.85 11.21 6.94
N VAL A 109 -10.18 11.22 6.80
CA VAL A 109 -10.98 10.12 6.24
C VAL A 109 -10.69 9.93 4.75
N ALA A 110 -10.57 11.01 3.99
CA ALA A 110 -10.21 10.96 2.57
C ALA A 110 -8.80 10.38 2.36
N ILE A 111 -7.83 10.81 3.17
CA ILE A 111 -6.45 10.27 3.15
C ILE A 111 -6.44 8.80 3.58
N ALA A 112 -7.31 8.39 4.50
CA ALA A 112 -7.46 6.99 4.89
C ALA A 112 -7.89 6.07 3.74
N GLY A 113 -8.57 6.61 2.72
CA GLY A 113 -8.86 5.90 1.46
C GLY A 113 -7.74 6.02 0.42
N PHE A 114 -7.06 7.15 0.36
CA PHE A 114 -6.04 7.45 -0.65
C PHE A 114 -4.75 6.64 -0.47
N ILE A 115 -4.20 6.63 0.75
CA ILE A 115 -2.91 5.97 1.07
C ILE A 115 -2.93 4.47 0.81
N PRO A 116 -3.97 3.68 1.20
CA PRO A 116 -4.04 2.27 0.86
C PRO A 116 -4.00 2.00 -0.65
N GLY A 117 -4.64 2.87 -1.44
CA GLY A 117 -4.61 2.75 -2.90
C GLY A 117 -3.22 2.98 -3.49
N ILE A 118 -2.46 3.96 -2.99
CA ILE A 118 -1.06 4.19 -3.39
C ILE A 118 -0.20 3.00 -2.99
N ALA A 119 -0.37 2.48 -1.77
CA ALA A 119 0.41 1.34 -1.30
C ALA A 119 0.10 0.07 -2.11
N ALA A 120 -1.16 -0.19 -2.43
CA ALA A 120 -1.53 -1.29 -3.32
C ALA A 120 -0.83 -1.15 -4.68
N TYR A 121 -0.86 0.05 -5.27
CA TYR A 121 -0.15 0.32 -6.52
C TYR A 121 1.36 0.10 -6.40
N TYR A 122 1.99 0.59 -5.33
CA TYR A 122 3.42 0.43 -5.07
C TYR A 122 3.82 -1.05 -4.89
N PHE A 123 3.14 -1.77 -4.00
CA PHE A 123 3.50 -3.14 -3.67
C PHE A 123 3.13 -4.15 -4.77
N PHE A 124 2.07 -3.93 -5.52
CA PHE A 124 1.65 -4.86 -6.57
C PHE A 124 2.20 -4.49 -7.94
N ASN A 125 2.09 -3.23 -8.36
CA ASN A 125 2.48 -2.82 -9.70
C ASN A 125 3.95 -2.42 -9.79
N ILE A 126 4.42 -1.48 -8.95
CA ILE A 126 5.81 -1.01 -9.02
C ILE A 126 6.77 -2.15 -8.68
N ASN A 127 6.48 -2.90 -7.61
CA ASN A 127 7.27 -4.06 -7.22
C ASN A 127 7.32 -5.11 -8.35
N GLU A 128 6.20 -5.37 -9.03
CA GLU A 128 6.16 -6.28 -10.18
C GLU A 128 6.97 -5.74 -11.36
N ILE A 129 6.89 -4.45 -11.65
CA ILE A 129 7.63 -3.82 -12.75
C ILE A 129 9.14 -3.88 -12.51
N PHE A 130 9.61 -3.49 -11.30
CA PHE A 130 11.04 -3.39 -11.03
C PHE A 130 11.70 -4.73 -10.73
N PHE A 131 11.02 -5.63 -10.04
CA PHE A 131 11.60 -6.86 -9.50
C PHE A 131 11.07 -8.13 -10.15
N SER A 132 10.04 -8.05 -11.00
CA SER A 132 9.55 -9.20 -11.74
C SER A 132 10.47 -9.55 -12.91
N ARG A 133 10.30 -10.77 -13.38
CA ARG A 133 10.97 -11.26 -14.59
C ARG A 133 10.38 -10.68 -15.87
N LYS A 134 9.17 -10.09 -15.82
CA LYS A 134 8.44 -9.62 -17.01
C LYS A 134 9.26 -8.67 -17.86
N TYR A 135 9.93 -7.69 -17.24
CA TYR A 135 10.80 -6.80 -18.01
C TYR A 135 11.99 -7.51 -18.64
N ARG A 136 12.60 -8.46 -17.93
CA ARG A 136 13.75 -9.21 -18.46
C ARG A 136 13.33 -10.11 -19.62
N ILE A 137 12.20 -10.80 -19.51
CA ILE A 137 11.61 -11.61 -20.57
C ILE A 137 11.26 -10.71 -21.76
N TYR A 138 10.57 -9.60 -21.54
CA TYR A 138 10.28 -8.62 -22.58
C TYR A 138 11.53 -8.13 -23.29
N LYS A 139 12.58 -7.73 -22.54
CA LYS A 139 13.85 -7.29 -23.09
C LYS A 139 14.53 -8.39 -23.93
N PHE A 140 14.53 -9.63 -23.46
CA PHE A 140 15.14 -10.73 -24.21
C PHE A 140 14.34 -11.05 -25.48
N ASN A 141 13.03 -11.01 -25.44
CA ASN A 141 12.19 -11.19 -26.63
C ASN A 141 12.42 -10.08 -27.68
N GLU A 142 12.61 -8.83 -27.25
CA GLU A 142 12.99 -7.73 -28.14
C GLU A 142 14.38 -7.96 -28.80
N ILE A 143 15.34 -8.47 -28.03
CA ILE A 143 16.67 -8.84 -28.54
C ILE A 143 16.57 -10.02 -29.51
N ILE A 144 15.76 -11.03 -29.21
CA ILE A 144 15.50 -12.18 -30.10
C ILE A 144 14.90 -11.68 -31.43
N ASN A 145 13.88 -10.84 -31.37
CA ASN A 145 13.25 -10.27 -32.57
C ASN A 145 14.26 -9.47 -33.43
N TYR A 146 15.12 -8.68 -32.77
CA TYR A 146 16.18 -7.97 -33.45
C TYR A 146 17.13 -8.92 -34.20
N PHE A 147 17.61 -10.00 -33.55
CA PHE A 147 18.48 -10.97 -34.18
C PHE A 147 17.77 -11.80 -35.25
N LYS A 148 16.46 -12.07 -35.12
CA LYS A 148 15.68 -12.72 -36.18
C LYS A 148 15.64 -11.87 -37.47
N ILE A 149 15.42 -10.56 -37.35
CA ILE A 149 15.45 -9.65 -38.50
C ILE A 149 16.84 -9.66 -39.17
N GLN A 150 17.93 -9.62 -38.37
CA GLN A 150 19.30 -9.68 -38.92
C GLN A 150 19.63 -11.04 -39.57
N TYR A 151 19.10 -12.12 -39.00
CA TYR A 151 19.20 -13.46 -39.56
C TYR A 151 18.53 -13.55 -40.95
N ASP A 152 17.31 -12.99 -41.08
CA ASP A 152 16.58 -12.97 -42.33
C ASP A 152 17.31 -12.13 -43.41
N GLU A 153 17.92 -10.99 -43.02
CA GLU A 153 18.75 -10.17 -43.91
C GLU A 153 20.02 -10.91 -44.34
N ALA A 154 20.67 -11.65 -43.44
CA ALA A 154 21.86 -12.46 -43.78
C ALA A 154 21.50 -13.63 -44.68
N LEU A 155 20.32 -14.23 -44.53
CA LEU A 155 19.81 -15.28 -45.42
C LEU A 155 19.63 -14.78 -46.82
N LEU A 156 19.08 -13.58 -47.01
CA LEU A 156 18.94 -12.95 -48.35
C LEU A 156 20.27 -12.63 -49.01
N LYS A 157 21.33 -12.36 -48.24
CA LYS A 157 22.69 -12.04 -48.70
C LYS A 157 23.55 -13.28 -48.90
N GLY A 158 23.11 -14.47 -48.45
CA GLY A 158 23.84 -15.74 -48.58
C GLY A 158 25.11 -15.82 -47.71
N ASN A 159 25.21 -15.03 -46.64
CA ASN A 159 26.38 -15.02 -45.76
C ASN A 159 26.26 -16.08 -44.65
N SER A 160 26.98 -17.19 -44.79
CA SER A 160 26.92 -18.34 -43.90
C SER A 160 27.47 -18.06 -42.49
N GLU A 161 28.49 -17.20 -42.35
CA GLU A 161 29.08 -16.86 -41.05
C GLU A 161 28.12 -16.04 -40.20
N ASP A 162 27.46 -15.04 -40.81
CA ASP A 162 26.45 -14.22 -40.12
C ASP A 162 25.23 -15.06 -39.73
N LEU A 163 24.81 -16.00 -40.57
CA LEU A 163 23.70 -16.92 -40.25
C LEU A 163 24.00 -17.74 -39.01
N GLN A 164 25.19 -18.33 -38.90
CA GLN A 164 25.59 -19.09 -37.74
C GLN A 164 25.62 -18.21 -36.50
N TYR A 165 26.25 -17.03 -36.56
CA TYR A 165 26.33 -16.09 -35.44
C TYR A 165 24.97 -15.68 -34.92
N PHE A 166 24.04 -15.28 -35.81
CA PHE A 166 22.73 -14.85 -35.40
C PHE A 166 21.88 -16.01 -34.86
N SER A 167 21.97 -17.21 -35.41
CA SER A 167 21.27 -18.39 -34.88
C SER A 167 21.72 -18.75 -33.48
N GLU A 168 23.01 -18.71 -33.17
CA GLU A 168 23.57 -18.95 -31.86
C GLU A 168 23.10 -17.89 -30.83
N LYS A 169 23.03 -16.62 -31.24
CA LYS A 169 22.51 -15.53 -30.39
C LYS A 169 21.02 -15.70 -30.07
N ILE A 170 20.22 -16.07 -31.06
CA ILE A 170 18.80 -16.34 -30.88
C ILE A 170 18.62 -17.48 -29.86
N ALA A 171 19.27 -18.63 -30.07
CA ALA A 171 19.20 -19.78 -29.19
C ALA A 171 19.64 -19.44 -27.76
N TYR A 172 20.72 -18.68 -27.60
CA TYR A 172 21.20 -18.24 -26.30
C TYR A 172 20.16 -17.43 -25.50
N TYR A 173 19.48 -16.46 -26.17
CA TYR A 173 18.47 -15.66 -25.50
C TYR A 173 17.17 -16.41 -25.30
N GLU A 174 16.76 -17.33 -26.16
CA GLU A 174 15.62 -18.21 -25.98
C GLU A 174 15.80 -19.11 -24.73
N VAL A 175 16.98 -19.72 -24.58
CA VAL A 175 17.29 -20.49 -23.34
C VAL A 175 17.20 -19.60 -22.10
N LYS A 176 17.66 -18.35 -22.15
CA LYS A 176 17.51 -17.41 -21.03
C LYS A 176 16.05 -17.07 -20.71
N VAL A 177 15.20 -16.93 -21.72
CA VAL A 177 13.75 -16.72 -21.52
C VAL A 177 13.15 -17.95 -20.82
N ILE A 178 13.40 -19.15 -21.33
CA ILE A 178 12.92 -20.41 -20.74
C ILE A 178 13.40 -20.57 -19.28
N MET A 179 14.67 -20.27 -19.00
CA MET A 179 15.20 -20.31 -17.65
C MET A 179 14.51 -19.30 -16.71
N LEU A 180 14.12 -18.14 -17.20
CA LEU A 180 13.41 -17.14 -16.43
C LEU A 180 11.94 -17.55 -16.20
N GLU A 181 11.29 -18.15 -17.17
CA GLU A 181 9.91 -18.64 -17.08
C GLU A 181 9.79 -19.79 -16.07
N ASN A 182 10.75 -20.72 -16.08
CA ASN A 182 10.78 -21.87 -15.18
C ASN A 182 11.18 -21.56 -13.72
N LYS A 183 11.66 -20.37 -13.42
CA LYS A 183 11.96 -19.97 -12.04
C LYS A 183 10.67 -19.78 -11.22
N LEU A 184 10.41 -20.67 -10.29
CA LEU A 184 9.15 -20.75 -9.52
C LEU A 184 8.97 -19.64 -8.46
N LYS A 185 10.01 -18.89 -8.05
CA LYS A 185 9.91 -17.94 -6.92
C LYS A 185 10.39 -16.53 -7.27
N PRO A 186 9.55 -15.50 -7.07
CA PRO A 186 9.96 -14.09 -7.22
C PRO A 186 10.72 -13.60 -5.96
N SER A 187 11.89 -14.18 -5.67
CA SER A 187 12.64 -13.88 -4.44
C SER A 187 13.00 -12.41 -4.27
N ALA A 188 13.32 -11.72 -5.37
CA ALA A 188 13.64 -10.29 -5.32
C ALA A 188 12.42 -9.43 -4.91
N MET A 189 11.25 -9.75 -5.45
CA MET A 189 9.99 -9.08 -5.11
C MET A 189 9.60 -9.27 -3.65
N LEU A 190 9.77 -10.50 -3.13
CA LEU A 190 9.53 -10.81 -1.72
C LEU A 190 10.51 -10.09 -0.80
N ASN A 191 11.80 -10.06 -1.15
CA ASN A 191 12.81 -9.38 -0.36
C ASN A 191 12.58 -7.86 -0.34
N PHE A 192 12.23 -7.29 -1.48
CA PHE A 192 11.91 -5.86 -1.55
C PHE A 192 10.70 -5.50 -0.68
N SER A 193 9.59 -6.24 -0.80
CA SER A 193 8.41 -6.01 0.06
C SER A 193 8.74 -6.14 1.54
N PHE A 194 9.54 -7.12 1.92
CA PHE A 194 9.98 -7.33 3.29
C PHE A 194 10.85 -6.18 3.81
N ILE A 195 11.89 -5.81 3.06
CA ILE A 195 12.83 -4.75 3.46
C ILE A 195 12.11 -3.39 3.53
N SER A 196 11.26 -3.05 2.53
CA SER A 196 10.54 -1.78 2.55
C SER A 196 9.57 -1.69 3.73
N THR A 197 8.87 -2.76 4.09
CA THR A 197 7.98 -2.77 5.26
C THR A 197 8.76 -2.63 6.57
N LEU A 198 9.88 -3.33 6.73
CA LEU A 198 10.75 -3.17 7.91
C LEU A 198 11.35 -1.77 7.99
N ALA A 199 11.76 -1.19 6.86
CA ALA A 199 12.28 0.17 6.81
C ALA A 199 11.21 1.19 7.23
N MET A 200 9.95 1.04 6.77
CA MET A 200 8.84 1.90 7.19
C MET A 200 8.59 1.83 8.70
N LEU A 201 8.59 0.61 9.27
CA LEU A 201 8.45 0.42 10.72
C LEU A 201 9.62 1.05 11.50
N ALA A 202 10.87 0.85 11.04
CA ALA A 202 12.05 1.43 11.67
C ALA A 202 12.02 2.96 11.62
N ILE A 203 11.66 3.56 10.49
CA ILE A 203 11.49 5.00 10.34
C ILE A 203 10.44 5.53 11.31
N GLN A 204 9.31 4.84 11.47
CA GLN A 204 8.27 5.22 12.41
C GLN A 204 8.78 5.22 13.86
N VAL A 205 9.52 4.20 14.26
CA VAL A 205 10.14 4.14 15.59
C VAL A 205 11.12 5.30 15.78
N LEU A 206 11.97 5.60 14.80
CA LEU A 206 12.90 6.72 14.84
C LEU A 206 12.17 8.06 14.98
N ILE A 207 11.09 8.28 14.24
CA ILE A 207 10.28 9.50 14.33
C ILE A 207 9.72 9.66 15.75
N ILE A 208 9.16 8.58 16.32
CA ILE A 208 8.62 8.58 17.68
C ILE A 208 9.73 8.93 18.69
N LEU A 209 10.89 8.29 18.61
CA LEU A 209 12.01 8.56 19.50
C LEU A 209 12.48 10.00 19.40
N VAL A 210 12.64 10.55 18.18
CA VAL A 210 13.13 11.93 17.97
C VAL A 210 12.10 12.95 18.48
N ILE A 211 10.82 12.79 18.15
CA ILE A 211 9.79 13.77 18.55
C ILE A 211 9.60 13.73 20.06
N PHE A 212 9.31 12.56 20.62
CA PHE A 212 8.96 12.46 22.04
C PHE A 212 10.17 12.68 22.97
N SER A 213 11.41 12.43 22.54
CA SER A 213 12.57 12.77 23.34
C SER A 213 12.72 14.29 23.57
N LYS A 214 12.28 15.12 22.59
CA LYS A 214 12.35 16.58 22.64
C LYS A 214 11.18 17.25 23.37
N LEU A 215 10.08 16.53 23.64
CA LEU A 215 8.93 17.09 24.34
C LEU A 215 9.20 17.21 25.84
N ASP A 216 8.59 18.24 26.46
CA ASP A 216 8.68 18.46 27.91
C ASP A 216 7.96 17.38 28.70
N ASN A 217 8.45 17.09 29.90
CA ASN A 217 7.85 16.09 30.79
C ASN A 217 6.44 16.48 31.22
N SER A 218 6.15 17.79 31.33
CA SER A 218 4.84 18.33 31.73
C SER A 218 3.69 17.83 30.83
N ILE A 219 3.94 17.61 29.55
CA ILE A 219 2.94 17.09 28.60
C ILE A 219 2.52 15.66 28.98
N PHE A 220 3.48 14.86 29.44
CA PHE A 220 3.21 13.48 29.85
C PHE A 220 2.54 13.40 31.24
N GLU A 221 2.83 14.33 32.15
CA GLU A 221 2.16 14.42 33.46
C GLU A 221 0.66 14.67 33.34
N HIS A 222 0.27 15.46 32.33
CA HIS A 222 -1.14 15.72 32.01
C HIS A 222 -1.81 14.59 31.20
N ASN A 223 -1.06 13.59 30.76
CA ASN A 223 -1.62 12.48 30.02
C ASN A 223 -2.45 11.58 30.94
N ARG A 224 -3.64 11.23 30.47
CA ARG A 224 -4.63 10.44 31.27
C ARG A 224 -4.17 9.01 31.54
N PHE A 225 -3.34 8.43 30.67
CA PHE A 225 -2.99 7.01 30.71
C PHE A 225 -1.61 6.76 31.30
N ILE A 226 -0.58 7.52 30.89
CA ILE A 226 0.82 7.26 31.25
C ILE A 226 1.51 8.59 31.53
N LYS A 227 1.91 8.80 32.78
CA LYS A 227 2.58 10.03 33.23
C LYS A 227 4.09 10.02 33.05
N ASN A 228 4.70 8.84 32.96
CA ASN A 228 6.14 8.69 32.80
C ASN A 228 6.53 8.72 31.32
N LYS A 229 7.25 9.74 30.88
CA LYS A 229 7.73 9.91 29.51
C LYS A 229 8.51 8.71 28.97
N ASN A 230 9.45 8.19 29.73
CA ASN A 230 10.29 7.07 29.29
C ASN A 230 9.45 5.80 29.12
N PHE A 231 8.56 5.52 30.07
CA PHE A 231 7.66 4.38 29.98
C PHE A 231 6.71 4.51 28.80
N TYR A 232 6.21 5.71 28.52
CA TYR A 232 5.37 6.02 27.36
C TYR A 232 6.10 5.71 26.05
N ILE A 233 7.34 6.19 25.89
CA ILE A 233 8.15 5.97 24.68
C ILE A 233 8.43 4.47 24.48
N ILE A 234 8.85 3.78 25.54
CA ILE A 234 9.13 2.34 25.50
C ILE A 234 7.89 1.55 25.08
N LEU A 235 6.73 1.84 25.70
CA LEU A 235 5.49 1.13 25.40
C LEU A 235 5.05 1.34 23.94
N THR A 236 5.10 2.57 23.46
CA THR A 236 4.74 2.88 22.06
C THR A 236 5.69 2.24 21.07
N CYS A 237 7.00 2.36 21.29
CA CYS A 237 8.01 1.74 20.42
C CYS A 237 7.94 0.21 20.45
N SER A 238 7.67 -0.40 21.61
CA SER A 238 7.57 -1.86 21.72
C SER A 238 6.48 -2.47 20.82
N GLY A 239 5.37 -1.75 20.64
CA GLY A 239 4.31 -2.18 19.73
C GLY A 239 4.75 -2.21 18.25
N PHE A 240 5.51 -1.21 17.79
CA PHE A 240 6.07 -1.21 16.44
C PHE A 240 7.19 -2.25 16.29
N VAL A 241 8.02 -2.44 17.30
CA VAL A 241 9.03 -3.51 17.33
C VAL A 241 8.35 -4.88 17.28
N GLY A 242 7.28 -5.08 18.07
CA GLY A 242 6.47 -6.31 18.02
C GLY A 242 5.89 -6.58 16.63
N MET A 243 5.43 -5.54 15.91
CA MET A 243 5.02 -5.67 14.50
C MET A 243 6.20 -6.06 13.60
N GLY A 244 7.39 -5.51 13.83
CA GLY A 244 8.61 -5.90 13.11
C GLY A 244 8.96 -7.38 13.32
N ILE A 245 8.90 -7.86 14.58
CA ILE A 245 9.07 -9.28 14.89
C ILE A 245 8.00 -10.13 14.19
N PHE A 246 6.75 -9.72 14.21
CA PHE A 246 5.68 -10.39 13.49
C PHE A 246 5.98 -10.50 11.98
N VAL A 247 6.45 -9.43 11.34
CA VAL A 247 6.84 -9.42 9.92
C VAL A 247 7.96 -10.44 9.65
N ILE A 248 8.97 -10.54 10.53
CA ILE A 248 10.06 -11.50 10.39
C ILE A 248 9.53 -12.94 10.52
N LEU A 249 8.73 -13.22 11.56
CA LEU A 249 8.13 -14.54 11.75
C LEU A 249 7.22 -14.92 10.57
N TYR A 250 6.39 -13.97 10.10
CA TYR A 250 5.49 -14.18 8.97
C TYR A 250 6.26 -14.53 7.69
N ARG A 251 7.46 -13.95 7.49
CA ARG A 251 8.38 -14.30 6.40
C ARG A 251 8.84 -15.75 6.47
N ILE A 252 9.09 -16.26 7.67
CA ILE A 252 9.56 -17.63 7.90
C ILE A 252 8.44 -18.63 7.65
N PHE A 253 7.25 -18.37 8.19
CA PHE A 253 6.11 -19.29 8.10
C PHE A 253 5.46 -19.34 6.73
N LEU A 254 5.38 -18.22 5.99
CA LEU A 254 4.69 -18.12 4.71
C LEU A 254 5.57 -18.34 3.47
N LYS A 255 6.58 -19.19 3.56
CA LYS A 255 7.47 -19.52 2.42
C LYS A 255 6.73 -20.05 1.18
N LYS A 256 5.56 -20.67 1.34
CA LYS A 256 4.78 -21.30 0.26
C LYS A 256 3.80 -20.33 -0.41
N ASN A 257 3.25 -19.37 0.32
CA ASN A 257 2.21 -18.46 -0.21
C ASN A 257 2.73 -17.02 -0.31
N TYR A 258 3.55 -16.78 -1.36
CA TYR A 258 4.20 -15.49 -1.57
C TYR A 258 3.22 -14.33 -1.83
N GLN A 259 2.07 -14.61 -2.45
CA GLN A 259 1.06 -13.58 -2.74
C GLN A 259 0.45 -13.02 -1.46
N THR A 260 0.01 -13.90 -0.55
CA THR A 260 -0.51 -13.49 0.77
C THR A 260 0.54 -12.71 1.57
N PHE A 261 1.83 -13.07 1.44
CA PHE A 261 2.90 -12.34 2.08
C PHE A 261 2.99 -10.89 1.56
N ILE A 262 2.99 -10.69 0.23
CA ILE A 262 3.06 -9.34 -0.37
C ILE A 262 1.82 -8.51 0.01
N GLU A 263 0.63 -9.12 0.01
CA GLU A 263 -0.61 -8.48 0.43
C GLU A 263 -0.51 -7.98 1.89
N ALA A 264 -0.03 -8.82 2.80
CA ALA A 264 0.17 -8.45 4.20
C ALA A 264 1.22 -7.33 4.36
N MET A 265 2.34 -7.41 3.64
CA MET A 265 3.37 -6.36 3.65
C MET A 265 2.83 -5.03 3.15
N ALA A 266 2.00 -5.04 2.10
CA ALA A 266 1.34 -3.84 1.60
C ALA A 266 0.40 -3.23 2.64
N ILE A 267 -0.38 -4.07 3.33
CA ILE A 267 -1.31 -3.62 4.38
C ILE A 267 -0.55 -3.03 5.57
N ILE A 268 0.48 -3.68 6.06
CA ILE A 268 1.31 -3.16 7.16
C ILE A 268 1.96 -1.84 6.74
N GLY A 269 2.56 -1.77 5.56
CA GLY A 269 3.23 -0.58 5.06
C GLY A 269 2.30 0.63 4.99
N PHE A 270 1.10 0.49 4.42
CA PHE A 270 0.19 1.63 4.38
C PHE A 270 -0.37 1.98 5.76
N CYS A 271 -0.61 1.00 6.63
CA CYS A 271 -1.09 1.28 7.98
C CYS A 271 -0.07 2.12 8.78
N VAL A 272 1.23 1.82 8.65
CA VAL A 272 2.28 2.60 9.31
C VAL A 272 2.29 4.06 8.83
N ILE A 273 2.27 4.27 7.51
CA ILE A 273 2.26 5.62 6.92
C ILE A 273 0.99 6.36 7.29
N LEU A 274 -0.16 5.69 7.17
CA LEU A 274 -1.47 6.27 7.45
C LEU A 274 -1.61 6.67 8.92
N GLU A 275 -1.17 5.82 9.86
CA GLU A 275 -1.22 6.16 11.28
C GLU A 275 -0.37 7.39 11.60
N PHE A 276 0.82 7.52 11.01
CA PHE A 276 1.65 8.72 11.19
C PHE A 276 0.92 9.99 10.73
N ILE A 277 0.35 9.97 9.52
CA ILE A 277 -0.35 11.12 8.94
C ILE A 277 -1.63 11.43 9.73
N ASN A 278 -2.41 10.40 10.06
CA ASN A 278 -3.66 10.57 10.79
C ASN A 278 -3.45 11.09 12.22
N VAL A 279 -2.41 10.63 12.91
CA VAL A 279 -2.08 11.16 14.25
C VAL A 279 -1.89 12.67 14.19
N VAL A 280 -1.16 13.19 13.20
CA VAL A 280 -0.93 14.63 13.07
C VAL A 280 -2.21 15.38 12.70
N ILE A 281 -2.94 14.93 11.68
CA ILE A 281 -4.16 15.63 11.19
C ILE A 281 -5.28 15.58 12.24
N LEU A 282 -5.51 14.42 12.85
CA LEU A 282 -6.56 14.28 13.87
C LEU A 282 -6.23 15.03 15.17
N SER A 283 -4.94 15.06 15.58
CA SER A 283 -4.53 15.86 16.72
C SER A 283 -4.74 17.35 16.48
N TRP A 284 -4.50 17.81 15.25
CA TRP A 284 -4.79 19.19 14.88
C TRP A 284 -6.30 19.47 14.90
N ALA A 285 -7.10 18.60 14.30
CA ALA A 285 -8.55 18.70 14.31
C ALA A 285 -9.11 18.73 15.74
N ASP A 286 -8.61 17.85 16.63
CA ASP A 286 -9.00 17.82 18.05
C ASP A 286 -8.61 19.11 18.78
N THR A 287 -7.43 19.66 18.49
CA THR A 287 -6.97 20.94 19.06
C THR A 287 -7.89 22.09 18.67
N GLU A 288 -8.28 22.18 17.41
CA GLU A 288 -9.19 23.23 16.92
C GLU A 288 -10.62 23.05 17.49
N THR A 289 -11.11 21.81 17.53
CA THR A 289 -12.50 21.51 17.91
C THR A 289 -12.71 21.49 19.44
N LEU A 290 -11.78 20.87 20.19
CA LEU A 290 -11.89 20.68 21.64
C LEU A 290 -11.13 21.71 22.45
N LYS A 291 -10.34 22.58 21.78
CA LYS A 291 -9.46 23.55 22.44
C LYS A 291 -8.45 22.94 23.41
N THR A 292 -8.01 21.71 23.11
CA THR A 292 -7.00 20.96 23.88
C THR A 292 -5.61 21.19 23.32
N ASP A 293 -4.58 20.85 24.09
CA ASP A 293 -3.19 20.99 23.64
C ASP A 293 -2.86 19.98 22.54
N PHE A 294 -2.17 20.46 21.49
CA PHE A 294 -1.82 19.66 20.33
C PHE A 294 -0.92 18.45 20.66
N TRP A 295 0.08 18.67 21.53
CA TRP A 295 1.01 17.61 21.90
C TRP A 295 0.37 16.57 22.82
N LEU A 296 -0.58 16.99 23.65
CA LEU A 296 -1.37 16.07 24.45
C LEU A 296 -2.23 15.16 23.55
N ASN A 297 -2.84 15.72 22.51
CA ASN A 297 -3.61 14.94 21.55
C ASN A 297 -2.72 13.95 20.76
N ILE A 298 -1.54 14.37 20.30
CA ILE A 298 -0.55 13.48 19.64
C ILE A 298 -0.19 12.32 20.56
N THR A 299 0.13 12.57 21.83
CA THR A 299 0.48 11.50 22.77
C THR A 299 -0.68 10.51 22.96
N GLY A 300 -1.91 11.00 23.14
CA GLY A 300 -3.08 10.15 23.29
C GLY A 300 -3.36 9.25 22.08
N GLN A 301 -3.10 9.74 20.87
CA GLN A 301 -3.34 8.98 19.65
C GLN A 301 -2.21 8.00 19.32
N THR A 302 -0.94 8.41 19.52
CA THR A 302 0.23 7.61 19.16
C THR A 302 0.30 6.31 19.96
N ILE A 303 -0.09 6.32 21.24
CA ILE A 303 -0.08 5.13 22.09
C ILE A 303 -1.00 4.02 21.58
N THR A 304 -2.06 4.37 20.88
CA THR A 304 -3.03 3.41 20.33
C THR A 304 -2.65 2.91 18.93
N SER A 305 -1.70 3.56 18.26
CA SER A 305 -1.32 3.26 16.87
C SER A 305 -0.86 1.83 16.64
N PRO A 306 -0.01 1.19 17.49
CA PRO A 306 0.37 -0.19 17.27
C PRO A 306 -0.82 -1.16 17.27
N ILE A 307 -1.76 -0.99 18.18
CA ILE A 307 -2.96 -1.82 18.27
C ILE A 307 -3.82 -1.65 17.01
N LYS A 308 -3.97 -0.41 16.53
CA LYS A 308 -4.71 -0.12 15.29
C LYS A 308 -4.09 -0.80 14.06
N ILE A 309 -2.76 -0.88 13.97
CA ILE A 309 -2.07 -1.53 12.85
C ILE A 309 -2.35 -3.03 12.83
N PHE A 310 -2.27 -3.72 13.97
CA PHE A 310 -2.58 -5.15 14.07
C PHE A 310 -4.04 -5.43 13.71
N PHE A 311 -4.96 -4.62 14.23
CA PHE A 311 -6.39 -4.74 13.97
C PHE A 311 -6.71 -4.51 12.48
N ASN A 312 -6.14 -3.45 11.87
CA ASN A 312 -6.28 -3.17 10.46
C ASN A 312 -5.74 -4.31 9.60
N LEU A 313 -4.56 -4.87 9.93
CA LEU A 313 -3.99 -6.00 9.21
C LEU A 313 -4.94 -7.19 9.19
N ALA A 314 -5.46 -7.59 10.36
CA ALA A 314 -6.34 -8.76 10.46
C ALA A 314 -7.61 -8.58 9.63
N ILE A 315 -8.32 -7.46 9.79
CA ILE A 315 -9.61 -7.21 9.15
C ILE A 315 -9.44 -6.97 7.65
N ILE A 316 -8.47 -6.11 7.27
CA ILE A 316 -8.31 -5.75 5.85
C ILE A 316 -7.82 -6.95 5.06
N LEU A 317 -6.89 -7.75 5.59
CA LEU A 317 -6.40 -8.94 4.90
C LEU A 317 -7.53 -9.99 4.73
N ALA A 318 -8.34 -10.22 5.76
CA ALA A 318 -9.47 -11.13 5.67
C ALA A 318 -10.51 -10.64 4.65
N THR A 319 -10.90 -9.37 4.73
CA THR A 319 -11.89 -8.78 3.83
C THR A 319 -11.37 -8.73 2.40
N TYR A 320 -10.11 -8.37 2.20
CA TYR A 320 -9.49 -8.34 0.87
C TYR A 320 -9.53 -9.70 0.19
N LYS A 321 -9.23 -10.78 0.91
CA LYS A 321 -9.29 -12.16 0.36
C LYS A 321 -10.68 -12.56 -0.09
N ILE A 322 -11.73 -12.03 0.52
CA ILE A 322 -13.11 -12.32 0.16
C ILE A 322 -13.58 -11.40 -0.96
N VAL A 323 -13.36 -10.10 -0.85
CA VAL A 323 -13.92 -9.10 -1.75
C VAL A 323 -13.16 -9.00 -3.07
N ALA A 324 -11.83 -9.08 -3.04
CA ALA A 324 -11.03 -8.91 -4.24
C ALA A 324 -11.37 -9.91 -5.38
N PRO A 325 -11.55 -11.21 -5.12
CA PRO A 325 -11.98 -12.16 -6.17
C PRO A 325 -13.38 -11.87 -6.72
N LEU A 326 -14.29 -11.35 -5.89
CA LEU A 326 -15.67 -11.02 -6.30
C LEU A 326 -15.71 -9.80 -7.24
N VAL A 327 -14.80 -8.85 -7.03
CA VAL A 327 -14.68 -7.63 -7.83
C VAL A 327 -13.90 -7.85 -9.13
N ARG A 328 -12.88 -8.73 -9.09
CA ARG A 328 -12.11 -9.13 -10.27
C ARG A 328 -12.98 -10.02 -11.13
N SER A 329 -13.50 -9.50 -12.24
CA SER A 329 -14.30 -10.31 -13.17
C SER A 329 -13.42 -11.40 -13.80
N LYS A 330 -14.05 -12.49 -14.33
CA LYS A 330 -13.38 -13.67 -14.90
C LYS A 330 -12.49 -13.39 -16.14
N GLU A 331 -12.46 -12.17 -16.63
CA GLU A 331 -11.64 -11.76 -17.77
C GLU A 331 -10.33 -11.13 -17.28
N GLY A 332 -9.26 -11.91 -17.29
CA GLY A 332 -7.85 -11.45 -17.50
C GLY A 332 -7.26 -10.32 -16.65
N ASP A 333 -7.98 -9.77 -15.72
CA ASP A 333 -7.67 -8.56 -14.99
C ASP A 333 -6.73 -8.84 -13.80
N ARG A 334 -5.44 -9.00 -14.08
CA ARG A 334 -4.38 -8.86 -13.07
C ARG A 334 -4.00 -7.38 -12.94
N PHE A 335 -3.84 -6.93 -11.70
CA PHE A 335 -3.21 -5.62 -11.45
C PHE A 335 -1.84 -5.54 -12.06
#